data_fda64ac53d3974f7065d11739ec91778
#
_entry.id   fda64ac53d3974f7065d11739ec91778
#
_cell.length_a   1.000
_cell.length_b   1.000
_cell.length_c   1.000
_cell.angle_alpha   90.00
_cell.angle_beta   90.00
_cell.angle_gamma   90.00
#
_symmetry.space_group_name_H-M   'P 1'
#
loop_
_entity.id
_entity.type
_entity.pdbx_description
1 polymer ?
#
loop_
_entity_poly.entity_id
_entity_poly.type
_entity_poly.pdbx_seq_one_letter_code
_entity_poly.pdbx_strand_id
1 'polypeptide(L)'
;MSDSCTCAKRSIILSVSLSRDELPCGACGGKIAVDGLKGPREAIHLLRRWVDQAYAIEMLWFASGEYEDWAKGELDSGKSKVNQMGRQVAQKLTPSVPTWLYSAPHAGARVAVDKYLHHCPSCNDPTEATGMISKYGLGCAKCRVAGSAE
;
A
#
# COMPACT_ATOMS: atom_id res chain seq x y z
N MET A 1 5.14 -7.80 -22.64
CA MET A 1 6.39 -7.37 -22.01
C MET A 1 6.28 -7.56 -20.50
N SER A 2 7.31 -8.14 -19.91
CA SER A 2 7.32 -8.36 -18.48
C SER A 2 7.68 -7.05 -17.77
N ASP A 3 6.75 -6.53 -16.97
CA ASP A 3 7.00 -5.39 -16.10
C ASP A 3 7.52 -5.85 -14.73
N SER A 4 8.13 -7.01 -14.69
CA SER A 4 8.64 -7.60 -13.44
C SER A 4 9.79 -6.80 -12.88
N CYS A 5 9.81 -6.68 -11.55
CA CYS A 5 10.90 -6.02 -10.84
C CYS A 5 12.18 -6.86 -10.92
N THR A 6 13.28 -6.23 -11.36
CA THR A 6 14.62 -6.83 -11.42
C THR A 6 15.60 -6.17 -10.44
N CYS A 7 15.12 -5.34 -9.51
CA CYS A 7 15.97 -4.63 -8.57
C CYS A 7 16.68 -5.57 -7.61
N ALA A 8 17.97 -5.30 -7.35
CA ALA A 8 18.73 -6.01 -6.32
C ALA A 8 18.20 -5.70 -4.91
N LYS A 9 17.74 -4.46 -4.71
CA LYS A 9 17.09 -4.03 -3.46
C LYS A 9 15.64 -3.64 -3.76
N ARG A 10 14.73 -4.54 -3.41
CA ARG A 10 13.30 -4.34 -3.60
C ARG A 10 12.68 -3.61 -2.43
N SER A 11 11.68 -2.79 -2.71
CA SER A 11 10.75 -2.26 -1.70
C SER A 11 9.35 -2.68 -2.10
N ILE A 12 8.63 -3.33 -1.21
CA ILE A 12 7.28 -3.81 -1.51
C ILE A 12 6.29 -2.71 -1.15
N ILE A 13 5.40 -2.43 -2.09
CA ILE A 13 4.28 -1.50 -1.87
C ILE A 13 3.00 -2.32 -1.73
N LEU A 14 2.34 -2.20 -0.59
CA LEU A 14 1.05 -2.83 -0.35
C LEU A 14 -0.04 -1.99 -1.02
N SER A 15 -0.26 -2.27 -2.28
CA SER A 15 -1.28 -1.66 -3.11
C SER A 15 -1.84 -2.72 -4.05
N VAL A 16 -3.10 -3.07 -3.86
CA VAL A 16 -3.78 -3.98 -4.77
C VAL A 16 -4.45 -3.17 -5.87
N SER A 17 -4.05 -3.41 -7.10
CA SER A 17 -4.61 -2.73 -8.26
C SER A 17 -5.16 -3.78 -9.21
N LEU A 18 -6.35 -4.29 -8.88
CA LEU A 18 -7.07 -5.33 -9.63
C LEU A 18 -6.27 -6.66 -9.74
N SER A 19 -5.32 -6.88 -8.86
CA SER A 19 -4.53 -8.12 -8.82
C SER A 19 -4.26 -8.57 -7.40
N ARG A 20 -4.37 -9.87 -7.17
CA ARG A 20 -4.00 -10.52 -5.90
C ARG A 20 -2.64 -11.20 -5.96
N ASP A 21 -2.05 -11.26 -7.15
CA ASP A 21 -0.87 -12.09 -7.37
C ASP A 21 0.42 -11.29 -7.37
N GLU A 22 0.33 -9.98 -7.55
CA GLU A 22 1.49 -9.12 -7.72
C GLU A 22 1.34 -7.80 -6.97
N LEU A 23 2.45 -7.30 -6.43
CA LEU A 23 2.53 -6.01 -5.75
C LEU A 23 3.62 -5.14 -6.40
N PRO A 24 3.47 -3.81 -6.40
CA PRO A 24 4.48 -2.93 -6.97
C PRO A 24 5.78 -2.91 -6.16
N CYS A 25 6.89 -2.67 -6.86
CA CYS A 25 8.15 -2.33 -6.25
C CYS A 25 8.26 -0.80 -6.12
N GLY A 26 8.58 -0.31 -4.94
CA GLY A 26 8.75 1.12 -4.71
C GLY A 26 10.00 1.72 -5.36
N ALA A 27 10.99 0.89 -5.66
CA ALA A 27 12.23 1.35 -6.29
C ALA A 27 12.10 1.57 -7.79
N CYS A 28 11.33 0.74 -8.49
CA CYS A 28 11.23 0.79 -9.95
C CYS A 28 9.80 0.79 -10.50
N GLY A 29 8.80 0.57 -9.67
CA GLY A 29 7.40 0.42 -10.09
C GLY A 29 7.06 -0.91 -10.75
N GLY A 30 8.04 -1.80 -10.92
CA GLY A 30 7.84 -3.13 -11.48
C GLY A 30 7.04 -4.04 -10.54
N LYS A 31 6.61 -5.17 -11.07
CA LYS A 31 5.75 -6.11 -10.34
C LYS A 31 6.59 -7.14 -9.57
N ILE A 32 6.16 -7.43 -8.37
CA ILE A 32 6.73 -8.45 -7.50
C ILE A 32 5.66 -9.51 -7.22
N ALA A 33 5.95 -10.77 -7.54
CA ALA A 33 5.02 -11.86 -7.29
C ALA A 33 4.87 -12.10 -5.78
N VAL A 34 3.63 -12.13 -5.30
CA VAL A 34 3.34 -12.38 -3.88
C VAL A 34 3.81 -13.77 -3.45
N ASP A 35 3.63 -14.77 -4.30
CA ASP A 35 4.02 -16.15 -4.03
C ASP A 35 5.53 -16.34 -3.84
N GLY A 36 6.33 -15.48 -4.44
CA GLY A 36 7.78 -15.57 -4.33
C GLY A 36 8.40 -14.85 -3.14
N LEU A 37 7.58 -14.15 -2.34
CA LEU A 37 8.06 -13.37 -1.21
C LEU A 37 8.51 -14.25 -0.06
N LYS A 38 9.69 -13.91 0.48
CA LYS A 38 10.30 -14.62 1.61
C LYS A 38 10.29 -13.72 2.83
N GLY A 39 10.00 -14.31 3.97
CA GLY A 39 9.96 -13.61 5.26
C GLY A 39 9.46 -14.55 6.34
N PRO A 40 9.29 -14.05 7.57
CA PRO A 40 8.72 -14.85 8.63
C PRO A 40 7.36 -15.42 8.21
N ARG A 41 7.12 -16.68 8.54
CA ARG A 41 5.90 -17.39 8.16
C ARG A 41 4.63 -16.62 8.56
N GLU A 42 4.61 -16.07 9.75
CA GLU A 42 3.49 -15.29 10.27
C GLU A 42 3.26 -14.02 9.43
N ALA A 43 4.34 -13.33 9.04
CA ALA A 43 4.24 -12.12 8.22
C ALA A 43 3.70 -12.44 6.82
N ILE A 44 4.16 -13.53 6.22
CA ILE A 44 3.67 -13.97 4.90
C ILE A 44 2.19 -14.37 4.97
N HIS A 45 1.78 -15.07 6.04
CA HIS A 45 0.39 -15.43 6.25
C HIS A 45 -0.51 -14.19 6.39
N LEU A 46 -0.06 -13.21 7.15
CA LEU A 46 -0.78 -11.95 7.33
C LEU A 46 -0.85 -11.16 6.03
N LEU A 47 0.23 -11.15 5.24
CA LEU A 47 0.26 -10.55 3.91
C LEU A 47 -0.81 -11.15 3.00
N ARG A 48 -0.93 -12.47 2.97
CA ARG A 48 -1.95 -13.16 2.17
C ARG A 48 -3.36 -12.74 2.55
N ARG A 49 -3.64 -12.69 3.84
CA ARG A 49 -4.94 -12.24 4.35
C ARG A 49 -5.22 -10.79 3.97
N TRP A 50 -4.21 -9.92 4.09
CA TRP A 50 -4.36 -8.52 3.71
C TRP A 50 -4.66 -8.38 2.22
N VAL A 51 -3.91 -9.07 1.37
CA VAL A 51 -4.11 -9.01 -0.09
C VAL A 51 -5.53 -9.44 -0.46
N ASP A 52 -6.01 -10.55 0.11
CA ASP A 52 -7.37 -11.04 -0.17
C ASP A 52 -8.45 -10.04 0.27
N GLN A 53 -8.30 -9.46 1.44
CA GLN A 53 -9.26 -8.48 1.96
C GLN A 53 -9.23 -7.16 1.18
N ALA A 54 -8.05 -6.63 0.94
CA ALA A 54 -7.88 -5.38 0.20
C ALA A 54 -8.41 -5.53 -1.23
N TYR A 55 -8.13 -6.64 -1.88
CA TYR A 55 -8.66 -6.92 -3.21
C TYR A 55 -10.19 -7.01 -3.22
N ALA A 56 -10.78 -7.69 -2.24
CA ALA A 56 -12.24 -7.79 -2.14
C ALA A 56 -12.90 -6.42 -1.97
N ILE A 57 -12.32 -5.55 -1.11
CA ILE A 57 -12.82 -4.20 -0.90
C ILE A 57 -12.67 -3.36 -2.17
N GLU A 58 -11.54 -3.47 -2.85
CA GLU A 58 -11.31 -2.76 -4.11
C GLU A 58 -12.31 -3.17 -5.19
N MET A 59 -12.66 -4.45 -5.27
CA MET A 59 -13.69 -4.92 -6.20
C MET A 59 -15.07 -4.39 -5.86
N LEU A 60 -15.41 -4.24 -4.57
CA LEU A 60 -16.65 -3.59 -4.15
C LEU A 60 -16.68 -2.12 -4.55
N TRP A 61 -15.58 -1.42 -4.39
CA TRP A 61 -15.46 -0.04 -4.85
C TRP A 61 -15.61 0.08 -6.37
N PHE A 62 -14.96 -0.82 -7.10
CA PHE A 62 -14.85 -0.72 -8.56
C PHE A 62 -16.13 -1.16 -9.28
N ALA A 63 -16.84 -2.17 -8.79
CA ALA A 63 -17.86 -2.87 -9.59
C ALA A 63 -19.17 -3.20 -8.86
N SER A 64 -19.33 -2.85 -7.57
CA SER A 64 -20.52 -3.29 -6.84
C SER A 64 -21.78 -2.49 -7.13
N GLY A 65 -21.64 -1.19 -7.41
CA GLY A 65 -22.77 -0.28 -7.58
C GLY A 65 -23.51 0.08 -6.29
N GLU A 66 -23.37 -0.73 -5.24
CA GLU A 66 -24.08 -0.54 -3.96
C GLU A 66 -23.16 -0.20 -2.80
N TYR A 67 -21.95 -0.77 -2.78
CA TYR A 67 -21.01 -0.64 -1.67
C TYR A 67 -19.82 0.25 -1.99
N GLU A 68 -19.88 1.02 -3.06
CA GLU A 68 -18.75 1.82 -3.53
C GLU A 68 -18.29 2.85 -2.49
N ASP A 69 -19.21 3.58 -1.90
CA ASP A 69 -18.87 4.61 -0.91
C ASP A 69 -18.25 4.00 0.35
N TRP A 70 -18.81 2.89 0.82
CA TRP A 70 -18.27 2.18 1.96
C TRP A 70 -16.87 1.66 1.66
N ALA A 71 -16.68 1.00 0.52
CA ALA A 71 -15.40 0.43 0.13
C ALA A 71 -14.33 1.51 -0.01
N LYS A 72 -14.67 2.63 -0.65
CA LYS A 72 -13.78 3.78 -0.77
C LYS A 72 -13.37 4.32 0.61
N GLY A 73 -14.33 4.45 1.52
CA GLY A 73 -14.05 4.88 2.88
C GLY A 73 -13.08 3.95 3.59
N GLU A 74 -13.23 2.64 3.42
CA GLU A 74 -12.32 1.66 4.01
C GLU A 74 -10.90 1.76 3.42
N LEU A 75 -10.79 1.93 2.11
CA LEU A 75 -9.49 2.06 1.46
C LEU A 75 -8.78 3.37 1.80
N ASP A 76 -9.52 4.45 2.03
CA ASP A 76 -8.96 5.78 2.28
C ASP A 76 -8.65 6.05 3.76
N SER A 77 -9.37 5.44 4.67
CA SER A 77 -9.23 5.73 6.10
C SER A 77 -7.99 5.10 6.70
N GLY A 78 -7.14 5.92 7.31
CA GLY A 78 -5.99 5.43 8.07
C GLY A 78 -6.39 4.59 9.30
N LYS A 79 -7.67 4.62 9.69
CA LYS A 79 -8.20 3.90 10.86
C LYS A 79 -8.98 2.64 10.48
N SER A 80 -9.17 2.36 9.19
CA SER A 80 -9.87 1.16 8.76
C SER A 80 -9.11 -0.12 9.17
N LYS A 81 -9.84 -1.21 9.32
CA LYS A 81 -9.23 -2.50 9.66
C LYS A 81 -8.27 -2.98 8.57
N VAL A 82 -8.62 -2.79 7.31
CA VAL A 82 -7.75 -3.20 6.19
C VAL A 82 -6.43 -2.42 6.20
N ASN A 83 -6.46 -1.12 6.47
CA ASN A 83 -5.26 -0.31 6.53
C ASN A 83 -4.46 -0.55 7.82
N GLN A 84 -5.10 -0.81 8.95
CA GLN A 84 -4.41 -1.25 10.16
C GLN A 84 -3.66 -2.56 9.91
N MET A 85 -4.30 -3.53 9.28
CA MET A 85 -3.66 -4.79 8.92
C MET A 85 -2.51 -4.57 7.94
N GLY A 86 -2.70 -3.70 6.94
CA GLY A 86 -1.65 -3.34 5.98
C GLY A 86 -0.41 -2.78 6.68
N ARG A 87 -0.57 -1.90 7.65
CA ARG A 87 0.56 -1.38 8.44
C ARG A 87 1.25 -2.47 9.25
N GLN A 88 0.49 -3.39 9.84
CA GLN A 88 1.06 -4.54 10.56
C GLN A 88 1.90 -5.43 9.63
N VAL A 89 1.39 -5.71 8.44
CA VAL A 89 2.14 -6.46 7.41
C VAL A 89 3.45 -5.73 7.08
N ALA A 90 3.36 -4.43 6.81
CA ALA A 90 4.53 -3.63 6.46
C ALA A 90 5.58 -3.64 7.58
N GLN A 91 5.16 -3.50 8.82
CA GLN A 91 6.07 -3.54 9.98
C GLN A 91 6.72 -4.91 10.15
N LYS A 92 5.98 -5.99 9.97
CA LYS A 92 6.48 -7.36 10.14
C LYS A 92 7.41 -7.80 9.00
N LEU A 93 7.17 -7.33 7.78
CA LEU A 93 8.00 -7.69 6.62
C LEU A 93 9.25 -6.82 6.48
N THR A 94 9.26 -5.59 6.97
CA THR A 94 10.35 -4.64 6.76
C THR A 94 11.73 -5.17 7.19
N PRO A 95 11.88 -5.94 8.29
CA PRO A 95 13.19 -6.53 8.62
C PRO A 95 13.72 -7.48 7.56
N SER A 96 12.86 -8.15 6.78
CA SER A 96 13.24 -9.05 5.70
C SER A 96 13.33 -8.32 4.35
N VAL A 97 12.34 -7.46 4.08
CA VAL A 97 12.27 -6.64 2.87
C VAL A 97 11.49 -5.37 3.18
N PRO A 98 12.03 -4.18 2.89
CA PRO A 98 11.31 -2.93 3.15
C PRO A 98 9.92 -2.96 2.53
N THR A 99 8.91 -2.73 3.34
CA THR A 99 7.50 -2.82 2.95
C THR A 99 6.75 -1.59 3.44
N TRP A 100 5.89 -1.06 2.58
CA TRP A 100 5.13 0.15 2.84
C TRP A 100 3.69 -0.03 2.43
N LEU A 101 2.76 0.48 3.23
CA LEU A 101 1.35 0.59 2.83
C LEU A 101 1.17 1.83 1.97
N TYR A 102 0.62 1.66 0.78
CA TYR A 102 0.32 2.79 -0.11
C TYR A 102 -0.90 3.56 0.38
N SER A 103 -0.74 4.86 0.52
CA SER A 103 -1.83 5.79 0.81
C SER A 103 -1.90 6.82 -0.31
N ALA A 104 -2.97 6.78 -1.08
CA ALA A 104 -3.25 7.75 -2.12
C ALA A 104 -4.54 8.48 -1.83
N PRO A 105 -4.60 9.80 -2.08
CA PRO A 105 -5.89 10.47 -2.14
C PRO A 105 -6.64 9.91 -3.35
N HIS A 106 -7.79 9.32 -3.13
CA HIS A 106 -8.61 8.84 -4.23
C HIS A 106 -9.29 9.99 -4.96
N ALA A 107 -9.28 9.91 -6.28
CA ALA A 107 -9.99 10.88 -7.11
C ALA A 107 -11.47 10.90 -6.70
N GLY A 108 -12.00 12.08 -6.38
CA GLY A 108 -13.38 12.25 -5.96
C GLY A 108 -13.60 12.42 -4.46
N ALA A 109 -12.54 12.46 -3.64
CA ALA A 109 -12.67 12.92 -2.27
C ALA A 109 -13.21 14.36 -2.27
N ARG A 110 -14.32 14.60 -1.57
CA ARG A 110 -14.99 15.91 -1.55
C ARG A 110 -14.22 17.00 -0.82
N VAL A 111 -13.17 16.64 -0.13
CA VAL A 111 -12.25 17.55 0.52
C VAL A 111 -11.06 17.71 -0.41
N ALA A 112 -10.57 18.93 -0.59
CA ALA A 112 -9.33 19.19 -1.26
C ALA A 112 -8.23 18.45 -0.51
N VAL A 113 -8.02 17.20 -0.87
CA VAL A 113 -6.96 16.39 -0.29
C VAL A 113 -5.67 16.87 -0.92
N ASP A 114 -4.70 17.13 -0.09
CA ASP A 114 -3.33 17.31 -0.55
C ASP A 114 -3.00 16.15 -1.48
N LYS A 115 -2.65 16.45 -2.72
CA LYS A 115 -2.23 15.43 -3.70
C LYS A 115 -1.00 14.67 -3.22
N TYR A 116 -0.31 15.21 -2.24
CA TYR A 116 0.95 14.72 -1.73
C TYR A 116 0.80 14.27 -0.29
N LEU A 117 1.51 13.24 0.07
CA LEU A 117 1.45 12.70 1.42
C LEU A 117 2.36 13.51 2.37
N HIS A 118 1.90 14.71 2.79
CA HIS A 118 2.68 15.54 3.71
C HIS A 118 2.60 15.10 5.17
N HIS A 119 1.52 14.46 5.55
CA HIS A 119 1.31 13.96 6.91
C HIS A 119 0.84 12.51 6.88
N CYS A 120 1.30 11.73 7.85
CA CYS A 120 0.89 10.34 7.96
C CYS A 120 -0.59 10.22 8.32
N PRO A 121 -1.40 9.50 7.54
CA PRO A 121 -2.83 9.33 7.82
C PRO A 121 -3.09 8.51 9.10
N SER A 122 -2.08 7.85 9.64
CA SER A 122 -2.20 7.06 10.86
C SER A 122 -1.82 7.86 12.12
N CYS A 123 -0.63 8.47 12.15
CA CYS A 123 -0.15 9.18 13.34
C CYS A 123 -0.13 10.71 13.20
N ASN A 124 -0.42 11.23 12.02
CA ASN A 124 -0.42 12.64 11.69
C ASN A 124 0.95 13.35 11.77
N ASP A 125 2.02 12.61 11.96
CA ASP A 125 3.38 13.18 11.92
C ASP A 125 3.74 13.62 10.49
N PRO A 126 4.59 14.62 10.32
CA PRO A 126 5.12 14.98 9.01
C PRO A 126 5.84 13.79 8.38
N THR A 127 5.66 13.63 7.08
CA THR A 127 6.36 12.58 6.31
C THR A 127 7.74 13.05 5.88
N GLU A 128 8.58 12.10 5.52
CA GLU A 128 9.94 12.33 5.03
C GLU A 128 10.15 11.63 3.69
N ALA A 129 11.21 12.03 2.98
CA ALA A 129 11.59 11.40 1.73
C ALA A 129 11.92 9.91 1.96
N THR A 130 11.37 9.04 1.13
CA THR A 130 11.59 7.59 1.22
C THR A 130 12.77 7.10 0.39
N GLY A 131 13.19 7.86 -0.61
CA GLY A 131 14.17 7.42 -1.60
C GLY A 131 13.58 6.55 -2.71
N MET A 132 12.29 6.26 -2.67
CA MET A 132 11.59 5.51 -3.72
C MET A 132 11.16 6.44 -4.88
N ILE A 133 10.57 5.86 -5.94
CA ILE A 133 10.05 6.66 -7.06
C ILE A 133 8.98 7.65 -6.55
N SER A 134 8.73 8.73 -7.30
CA SER A 134 7.91 9.87 -6.84
C SER A 134 6.51 9.47 -6.35
N LYS A 135 5.91 8.47 -6.97
CA LYS A 135 4.61 7.94 -6.55
C LYS A 135 4.59 7.47 -5.08
N TYR A 136 5.74 7.08 -4.55
CA TYR A 136 5.95 6.61 -3.18
C TYR A 136 7.04 7.42 -2.46
N GLY A 137 7.29 8.62 -2.94
CA GLY A 137 8.45 9.43 -2.54
C GLY A 137 8.38 10.04 -1.15
N LEU A 138 7.22 10.09 -0.52
CA LEU A 138 7.04 10.55 0.85
C LEU A 138 6.48 9.44 1.72
N GLY A 139 6.91 9.36 2.96
CA GLY A 139 6.43 8.31 3.85
C GLY A 139 6.70 8.55 5.32
N CYS A 140 6.03 7.76 6.13
CA CYS A 140 6.21 7.68 7.57
C CYS A 140 6.88 6.35 7.90
N ALA A 141 8.14 6.37 8.28
CA ALA A 141 8.89 5.14 8.58
C ALA A 141 8.34 4.42 9.82
N LYS A 142 7.82 5.16 10.78
CA LYS A 142 7.21 4.61 12.01
C LYS A 142 5.96 3.78 11.69
N CYS A 143 5.07 4.29 10.85
CA CYS A 143 3.82 3.63 10.49
C CYS A 143 3.92 2.79 9.23
N ARG A 144 5.01 2.91 8.50
CA ARG A 144 5.26 2.24 7.21
C ARG A 144 4.22 2.58 6.16
N VAL A 145 3.84 3.84 6.07
CA VAL A 145 2.93 4.38 5.05
C VAL A 145 3.70 5.23 4.06
N ALA A 146 3.47 5.05 2.77
CA ALA A 146 4.10 5.83 1.72
C ALA A 146 3.08 6.32 0.71
N GLY A 147 3.38 7.44 0.07
CA GLY A 147 2.52 8.04 -0.93
C GLY A 147 3.26 9.04 -1.80
N SER A 148 2.50 9.76 -2.63
CA SER A 148 3.05 10.62 -3.65
C SER A 148 3.81 11.84 -3.07
N ALA A 149 4.95 12.11 -3.69
CA ALA A 149 5.75 13.32 -3.47
C ALA A 149 5.49 14.39 -4.54
N GLU A 150 4.71 14.07 -5.59
CA GLU A 150 4.41 14.98 -6.72
C GLU A 150 2.95 14.90 -7.14
#